data_ace6359855859058ca5930b6986b9038
#
_entry.id   ace6359855859058ca5930b6986b9038
#
_cell.length_a   1.000
_cell.length_b   1.000
_cell.length_c   1.000
_cell.angle_alpha   90.00
_cell.angle_beta   90.00
_cell.angle_gamma   90.00
#
_symmetry.space_group_name_H-M   'P 1'
#
loop_
_entity.id
_entity.type
_entity.pdbx_description
1 polymer ?
#
loop_
_entity_poly.entity_id
_entity_poly.type
_entity_poly.pdbx_seq_one_letter_code
_entity_poly.pdbx_strand_id
1 'polypeptide(L)'
;MLKMLKYLDGRQRRQALVTLVFVIAQVWLDLTLPDYMANITSLAETPGSTMGEILEQGLYMMLCAGGSLICNVICVYFASRVATGLARTLRGKVFNQALVLSKGDVDRIGAASLVNRCTNDITQIQNLVSMGLSVIVKAPVMAIWAVIKIVGYGWEWTLATGVAALSIVFMLSLTVVVCIPRFQKIQGLTDALNRLLREHLTGIRPVRAYNAESYERSRFASANKELTDNNLTANHVMAIMNPGMTLVTSGLTLAVYWIGAVLIEAAAPGARLTLFSQMVVFSNYGMQVILAFVLLNMVFVLLPRAQVAAERVSEVIDAT
;
A
#
# COMPACT_ATOMS: atom_id res chain seq x y z
N MET A 1 3.20 9.37 14.63
CA MET A 1 2.38 8.11 14.56
C MET A 1 2.62 7.15 15.72
N LEU A 2 3.86 6.76 16.04
CA LEU A 2 4.14 5.83 17.18
C LEU A 2 3.59 6.31 18.52
N LYS A 3 3.53 7.63 18.77
CA LYS A 3 2.89 8.20 19.97
C LYS A 3 1.41 7.82 20.11
N MET A 4 0.68 7.69 18.97
CA MET A 4 -0.74 7.31 18.98
C MET A 4 -0.96 5.86 19.40
N LEU A 5 -0.02 4.96 19.13
CA LEU A 5 -0.11 3.56 19.54
C LEU A 5 0.00 3.36 21.06
N LYS A 6 0.51 4.37 21.80
CA LYS A 6 0.50 4.34 23.28
C LYS A 6 -0.91 4.35 23.85
N TYR A 7 -1.88 4.90 23.12
CA TYR A 7 -3.28 4.96 23.54
C TYR A 7 -4.07 3.67 23.29
N LEU A 8 -3.40 2.62 22.81
CA LEU A 8 -4.00 1.28 22.70
C LEU A 8 -4.19 0.65 24.09
N ASP A 9 -5.40 0.25 24.38
CA ASP A 9 -5.76 -0.53 25.55
C ASP A 9 -5.07 -1.90 25.55
N GLY A 10 -4.88 -2.50 26.74
CA GLY A 10 -4.30 -3.84 26.88
C GLY A 10 -5.05 -4.92 26.08
N ARG A 11 -6.37 -4.79 25.93
CA ARG A 11 -7.19 -5.66 25.08
C ARG A 11 -6.90 -5.46 23.61
N GLN A 12 -6.74 -4.20 23.16
CA GLN A 12 -6.41 -3.87 21.77
C GLN A 12 -5.01 -4.32 21.39
N ARG A 13 -4.02 -4.21 22.30
CA ARG A 13 -2.66 -4.73 22.09
C ARG A 13 -2.66 -6.25 21.89
N ARG A 14 -3.45 -7.00 22.70
CA ARG A 14 -3.62 -8.45 22.52
C ARG A 14 -4.26 -8.76 21.16
N GLN A 15 -5.30 -8.02 20.77
CA GLN A 15 -5.93 -8.18 19.46
C GLN A 15 -4.97 -7.87 18.30
N ALA A 16 -4.12 -6.86 18.42
CA ALA A 16 -3.07 -6.55 17.44
C ALA A 16 -2.05 -7.71 17.32
N LEU A 17 -1.62 -8.30 18.45
CA LEU A 17 -0.74 -9.48 18.44
C LEU A 17 -1.42 -10.67 17.76
N VAL A 18 -2.69 -10.93 18.05
CA VAL A 18 -3.47 -11.98 17.38
C VAL A 18 -3.51 -11.72 15.87
N THR A 19 -3.77 -10.48 15.43
CA THR A 19 -3.72 -10.10 14.01
C THR A 19 -2.38 -10.45 13.38
N LEU A 20 -1.26 -10.12 14.05
CA LEU A 20 0.08 -10.41 13.55
C LEU A 20 0.31 -11.92 13.35
N VAL A 21 -0.10 -12.74 14.31
CA VAL A 21 0.01 -14.20 14.22
C VAL A 21 -0.79 -14.74 13.04
N PHE A 22 -2.04 -14.26 12.85
CA PHE A 22 -2.87 -14.70 11.74
C PHE A 22 -2.39 -14.18 10.38
N VAL A 23 -1.76 -13.00 10.31
CA VAL A 23 -1.10 -12.52 9.08
C VAL A 23 0.04 -13.46 8.69
N ILE A 24 0.90 -13.83 9.65
CA ILE A 24 2.03 -14.75 9.38
C ILE A 24 1.50 -16.13 8.96
N ALA A 25 0.49 -16.66 9.64
CA ALA A 25 -0.14 -17.92 9.27
C ALA A 25 -0.77 -17.86 7.87
N GLN A 26 -1.45 -16.76 7.55
CA GLN A 26 -2.02 -16.54 6.21
C GLN A 26 -0.94 -16.54 5.13
N VAL A 27 0.16 -15.78 5.33
CA VAL A 27 1.27 -15.73 4.36
C VAL A 27 1.90 -17.11 4.19
N TRP A 28 2.07 -17.86 5.28
CA TRP A 28 2.58 -19.23 5.20
C TRP A 28 1.67 -20.14 4.35
N LEU A 29 0.36 -20.08 4.57
CA LEU A 29 -0.62 -20.85 3.79
C LEU A 29 -0.62 -20.39 2.31
N ASP A 30 -0.62 -19.09 2.04
CA ASP A 30 -0.59 -18.54 0.68
C ASP A 30 0.65 -19.00 -0.10
N LEU A 31 1.81 -19.09 0.58
CA LEU A 31 3.08 -19.50 -0.02
C LEU A 31 3.30 -21.03 -0.06
N THR A 32 2.42 -21.83 0.55
CA THR A 32 2.43 -23.29 0.38
C THR A 32 1.56 -23.76 -0.79
N LEU A 33 0.64 -22.93 -1.28
CA LEU A 33 -0.23 -23.28 -2.42
C LEU A 33 0.56 -23.64 -3.70
N PRO A 34 1.61 -22.88 -4.11
CA PRO A 34 2.42 -23.24 -5.26
C PRO A 34 3.15 -24.59 -5.11
N ASP A 35 3.54 -24.97 -3.89
CA ASP A 35 4.20 -26.27 -3.65
C ASP A 35 3.23 -27.43 -3.95
N TYR A 36 1.96 -27.34 -3.51
CA TYR A 36 0.94 -28.36 -3.86
C TYR A 36 0.63 -28.37 -5.34
N MET A 37 0.63 -27.20 -6.01
CA MET A 37 0.45 -27.13 -7.46
C MET A 37 1.59 -27.82 -8.20
N ALA A 38 2.83 -27.68 -7.72
CA ALA A 38 3.97 -28.43 -8.26
C ALA A 38 3.81 -29.94 -8.13
N ASN A 39 3.39 -30.40 -6.94
CA ASN A 39 3.14 -31.81 -6.69
C ASN A 39 2.04 -32.38 -7.63
N ILE A 40 0.97 -31.65 -7.81
CA ILE A 40 -0.11 -32.03 -8.75
C ILE A 40 0.44 -32.14 -10.17
N THR A 41 1.22 -31.11 -10.61
CA THR A 41 1.80 -31.13 -11.97
C THR A 41 2.74 -32.30 -12.16
N SER A 42 3.61 -32.57 -11.19
CA SER A 42 4.56 -33.71 -11.27
C SER A 42 3.85 -35.07 -11.26
N LEU A 43 2.80 -35.24 -10.44
CA LEU A 43 1.98 -36.45 -10.41
C LEU A 43 1.22 -36.66 -11.71
N ALA A 44 0.65 -35.61 -12.29
CA ALA A 44 -0.13 -35.71 -13.53
C ALA A 44 0.69 -36.18 -14.73
N GLU A 45 2.01 -35.93 -14.71
CA GLU A 45 2.91 -36.32 -15.80
C GLU A 45 3.73 -37.58 -15.49
N THR A 46 3.67 -38.10 -14.25
CA THR A 46 4.41 -39.33 -13.86
C THR A 46 3.63 -40.57 -14.29
N PRO A 47 4.19 -41.45 -15.14
CA PRO A 47 3.51 -42.71 -15.52
C PRO A 47 3.30 -43.60 -14.30
N GLY A 48 2.04 -43.99 -14.05
CA GLY A 48 1.67 -44.82 -12.92
C GLY A 48 1.06 -44.09 -11.72
N SER A 49 0.98 -42.77 -11.74
CA SER A 49 0.24 -42.01 -10.72
C SER A 49 -1.25 -42.30 -10.77
N THR A 50 -1.85 -42.42 -9.60
CA THR A 50 -3.28 -42.65 -9.48
C THR A 50 -4.06 -41.33 -9.40
N MET A 51 -5.25 -41.29 -9.93
CA MET A 51 -6.15 -40.11 -9.78
C MET A 51 -6.40 -39.79 -8.29
N GLY A 52 -6.34 -40.81 -7.41
CA GLY A 52 -6.48 -40.64 -5.96
C GLY A 52 -5.37 -39.75 -5.37
N GLU A 53 -4.11 -39.94 -5.76
CA GLU A 53 -2.98 -39.12 -5.30
C GLU A 53 -3.09 -37.67 -5.74
N ILE A 54 -3.52 -37.44 -6.98
CA ILE A 54 -3.76 -36.08 -7.52
C ILE A 54 -4.88 -35.38 -6.74
N LEU A 55 -5.99 -36.08 -6.48
CA LEU A 55 -7.10 -35.55 -5.71
C LEU A 55 -6.74 -35.26 -4.26
N GLU A 56 -5.87 -36.08 -3.66
CA GLU A 56 -5.37 -35.83 -2.30
C GLU A 56 -4.55 -34.53 -2.23
N GLN A 57 -3.63 -34.28 -3.16
CA GLN A 57 -2.90 -33.00 -3.24
C GLN A 57 -3.81 -31.81 -3.51
N GLY A 58 -4.82 -32.01 -4.37
CA GLY A 58 -5.86 -31.00 -4.63
C GLY A 58 -6.70 -30.67 -3.39
N LEU A 59 -7.00 -31.68 -2.55
CA LEU A 59 -7.68 -31.49 -1.28
C LEU A 59 -6.83 -30.69 -0.29
N TYR A 60 -5.54 -31.01 -0.15
CA TYR A 60 -4.63 -30.23 0.69
C TYR A 60 -4.51 -28.77 0.21
N MET A 61 -4.41 -28.56 -1.09
CA MET A 61 -4.41 -27.21 -1.69
C MET A 61 -5.70 -26.45 -1.34
N MET A 62 -6.86 -27.11 -1.43
CA MET A 62 -8.16 -26.50 -1.06
C MET A 62 -8.24 -26.19 0.44
N LEU A 63 -7.74 -27.08 1.30
CA LEU A 63 -7.67 -26.84 2.76
C LEU A 63 -6.74 -25.66 3.09
N CYS A 64 -5.59 -25.53 2.43
CA CYS A 64 -4.70 -24.39 2.59
C CYS A 64 -5.36 -23.09 2.14
N ALA A 65 -6.03 -23.07 0.99
CA ALA A 65 -6.76 -21.91 0.49
C ALA A 65 -7.91 -21.52 1.44
N GLY A 66 -8.67 -22.49 1.93
CA GLY A 66 -9.72 -22.26 2.93
C GLY A 66 -9.16 -21.75 4.26
N GLY A 67 -8.06 -22.31 4.71
CA GLY A 67 -7.32 -21.85 5.90
C GLY A 67 -6.82 -20.41 5.75
N SER A 68 -6.25 -20.06 4.60
CA SER A 68 -5.82 -18.69 4.28
C SER A 68 -6.99 -17.71 4.31
N LEU A 69 -8.13 -18.07 3.71
CA LEU A 69 -9.36 -17.28 3.74
C LEU A 69 -9.81 -17.01 5.18
N ILE A 70 -9.86 -18.05 6.02
CA ILE A 70 -10.27 -17.92 7.42
C ILE A 70 -9.29 -17.01 8.17
N CYS A 71 -7.97 -17.21 7.99
CA CYS A 71 -6.95 -16.35 8.59
C CYS A 71 -7.13 -14.90 8.18
N ASN A 72 -7.40 -14.63 6.89
CA ASN A 72 -7.63 -13.27 6.37
C ASN A 72 -8.86 -12.62 7.01
N VAL A 73 -9.98 -13.34 7.09
CA VAL A 73 -11.22 -12.83 7.73
C VAL A 73 -10.96 -12.48 9.20
N ILE A 74 -10.26 -13.33 9.93
CA ILE A 74 -9.88 -13.10 11.33
C ILE A 74 -8.97 -11.87 11.44
N CYS A 75 -7.97 -11.75 10.55
CA CYS A 75 -7.07 -10.60 10.47
C CYS A 75 -7.83 -9.29 10.29
N VAL A 76 -8.67 -9.20 9.27
CA VAL A 76 -9.45 -7.98 8.96
C VAL A 76 -10.39 -7.64 10.09
N TYR A 77 -11.03 -8.63 10.71
CA TYR A 77 -11.93 -8.44 11.85
C TYR A 77 -11.20 -7.81 13.05
N PHE A 78 -10.06 -8.38 13.47
CA PHE A 78 -9.31 -7.85 14.61
C PHE A 78 -8.61 -6.53 14.28
N ALA A 79 -8.05 -6.37 13.08
CA ALA A 79 -7.46 -5.10 12.64
C ALA A 79 -8.48 -3.96 12.67
N SER A 80 -9.71 -4.20 12.17
CA SER A 80 -10.80 -3.22 12.23
C SER A 80 -11.20 -2.89 13.67
N ARG A 81 -11.27 -3.88 14.55
CA ARG A 81 -11.58 -3.66 15.97
C ARG A 81 -10.51 -2.85 16.70
N VAL A 82 -9.24 -3.12 16.42
CA VAL A 82 -8.12 -2.34 16.98
C VAL A 82 -8.18 -0.91 16.48
N ALA A 83 -8.34 -0.71 15.17
CA ALA A 83 -8.37 0.60 14.56
C ALA A 83 -9.56 1.46 15.04
N THR A 84 -10.77 0.88 15.05
CA THR A 84 -11.97 1.59 15.51
C THR A 84 -11.95 1.83 17.01
N GLY A 85 -11.42 0.91 17.80
CA GLY A 85 -11.22 1.07 19.24
C GLY A 85 -10.23 2.20 19.56
N LEU A 86 -9.10 2.27 18.85
CA LEU A 86 -8.16 3.38 18.97
C LEU A 86 -8.82 4.72 18.59
N ALA A 87 -9.55 4.76 17.48
CA ALA A 87 -10.24 5.96 17.03
C ALA A 87 -11.26 6.44 18.07
N ARG A 88 -12.00 5.52 18.71
CA ARG A 88 -12.91 5.85 19.83
C ARG A 88 -12.16 6.50 20.98
N THR A 89 -11.04 5.92 21.39
CA THR A 89 -10.21 6.44 22.50
C THR A 89 -9.68 7.83 22.17
N LEU A 90 -9.17 8.03 20.95
CA LEU A 90 -8.64 9.32 20.50
C LEU A 90 -9.73 10.39 20.43
N ARG A 91 -10.91 10.07 19.88
CA ARG A 91 -12.05 11.00 19.85
C ARG A 91 -12.46 11.44 21.25
N GLY A 92 -12.55 10.49 22.20
CA GLY A 92 -12.85 10.81 23.60
C GLY A 92 -11.82 11.73 24.22
N LYS A 93 -10.52 11.48 23.98
CA LYS A 93 -9.44 12.32 24.52
C LYS A 93 -9.44 13.73 23.92
N VAL A 94 -9.56 13.85 22.58
CA VAL A 94 -9.65 15.15 21.90
C VAL A 94 -10.87 15.93 22.37
N PHE A 95 -12.02 15.28 22.49
CA PHE A 95 -13.25 15.92 22.97
C PHE A 95 -13.12 16.40 24.41
N ASN A 96 -12.66 15.55 25.34
CA ASN A 96 -12.47 15.91 26.73
C ASN A 96 -11.46 17.06 26.89
N GLN A 97 -10.37 17.03 26.11
CA GLN A 97 -9.39 18.12 26.13
C GLN A 97 -9.98 19.43 25.57
N ALA A 98 -10.76 19.34 24.50
CA ALA A 98 -11.43 20.52 23.91
C ALA A 98 -12.38 21.24 24.90
N LEU A 99 -12.94 20.51 25.87
CA LEU A 99 -13.82 21.11 26.91
C LEU A 99 -13.03 21.91 27.98
N VAL A 100 -11.73 21.64 28.16
CA VAL A 100 -10.90 22.29 29.17
C VAL A 100 -9.89 23.28 28.57
N LEU A 101 -9.82 23.39 27.23
CA LEU A 101 -8.97 24.35 26.53
C LEU A 101 -9.31 25.78 26.93
N SER A 102 -8.29 26.62 27.09
CA SER A 102 -8.46 28.06 27.28
C SER A 102 -9.08 28.71 26.03
N LYS A 103 -9.76 29.84 26.20
CA LYS A 103 -10.29 30.59 25.06
C LYS A 103 -9.19 30.96 24.05
N GLY A 104 -7.99 31.30 24.54
CA GLY A 104 -6.84 31.62 23.67
C GLY A 104 -6.40 30.43 22.81
N ASP A 105 -6.41 29.21 23.37
CA ASP A 105 -6.05 28.01 22.61
C ASP A 105 -7.14 27.64 21.59
N VAL A 106 -8.41 27.81 21.94
CA VAL A 106 -9.53 27.60 21.00
C VAL A 106 -9.45 28.62 19.86
N ASP A 107 -9.14 29.87 20.13
CA ASP A 107 -8.99 30.91 19.11
C ASP A 107 -7.76 30.65 18.22
N ARG A 108 -6.64 30.14 18.80
CA ARG A 108 -5.43 29.78 18.08
C ARG A 108 -5.64 28.57 17.13
N ILE A 109 -6.30 27.53 17.61
CA ILE A 109 -6.52 26.29 16.82
C ILE A 109 -7.68 26.49 15.85
N GLY A 110 -8.70 27.22 16.25
CA GLY A 110 -9.95 27.45 15.54
C GLY A 110 -10.98 26.33 15.74
N ALA A 111 -12.23 26.69 16.00
CA ALA A 111 -13.31 25.72 16.24
C ALA A 111 -13.51 24.73 15.07
N ALA A 112 -13.49 25.22 13.83
CA ALA A 112 -13.60 24.37 12.64
C ALA A 112 -12.45 23.36 12.53
N SER A 113 -11.21 23.77 12.93
CA SER A 113 -10.05 22.89 12.98
C SER A 113 -10.19 21.81 14.05
N LEU A 114 -10.70 22.13 15.25
CA LEU A 114 -10.96 21.17 16.31
C LEU A 114 -11.96 20.10 15.87
N VAL A 115 -13.05 20.50 15.17
CA VAL A 115 -14.01 19.56 14.60
C VAL A 115 -13.33 18.64 13.57
N ASN A 116 -12.52 19.19 12.67
CA ASN A 116 -11.81 18.38 11.66
C ASN A 116 -10.80 17.41 12.30
N ARG A 117 -10.11 17.81 13.36
CA ARG A 117 -9.19 16.95 14.12
C ARG A 117 -9.92 15.81 14.81
N CYS A 118 -11.13 16.07 15.36
CA CYS A 118 -11.96 15.06 16.01
C CYS A 118 -12.59 14.06 15.02
N THR A 119 -12.79 14.45 13.79
CA THR A 119 -13.48 13.65 12.76
C THR A 119 -12.50 13.09 11.73
N ASN A 120 -12.06 13.90 10.79
CA ASN A 120 -11.30 13.47 9.62
C ASN A 120 -9.87 13.02 9.99
N ASP A 121 -9.15 13.77 10.84
CA ASP A 121 -7.76 13.43 11.18
C ASP A 121 -7.71 12.09 11.94
N ILE A 122 -8.63 11.85 12.88
CA ILE A 122 -8.72 10.54 13.55
C ILE A 122 -9.12 9.43 12.58
N THR A 123 -9.94 9.71 11.57
CA THR A 123 -10.28 8.72 10.54
C THR A 123 -9.06 8.36 9.68
N GLN A 124 -8.17 9.31 9.35
CA GLN A 124 -6.90 9.02 8.68
C GLN A 124 -5.99 8.10 9.52
N ILE A 125 -5.91 8.36 10.84
CA ILE A 125 -5.16 7.49 11.77
C ILE A 125 -5.80 6.09 11.82
N GLN A 126 -7.12 6.01 11.92
CA GLN A 126 -7.88 4.76 11.93
C GLN A 126 -7.61 3.92 10.66
N ASN A 127 -7.67 4.55 9.49
CA ASN A 127 -7.43 3.88 8.21
C ASN A 127 -6.00 3.34 8.12
N LEU A 128 -5.00 4.14 8.52
CA LEU A 128 -3.61 3.65 8.54
C LEU A 128 -3.43 2.50 9.52
N VAL A 129 -4.03 2.52 10.70
CA VAL A 129 -3.92 1.42 11.68
C VAL A 129 -4.60 0.15 11.16
N SER A 130 -5.79 0.27 10.55
CA SER A 130 -6.52 -0.86 9.98
C SER A 130 -5.74 -1.53 8.84
N MET A 131 -5.29 -0.74 7.86
CA MET A 131 -4.49 -1.23 6.74
C MET A 131 -3.07 -1.60 7.17
N GLY A 132 -2.50 -0.85 8.11
CA GLY A 132 -1.14 -1.07 8.61
C GLY A 132 -0.98 -2.43 9.27
N LEU A 133 -1.89 -2.82 10.13
CA LEU A 133 -1.85 -4.13 10.78
C LEU A 133 -1.96 -5.29 9.80
N SER A 134 -2.69 -5.12 8.70
CA SER A 134 -2.87 -6.16 7.69
C SER A 134 -1.77 -6.14 6.63
N VAL A 135 -1.43 -4.97 6.06
CA VAL A 135 -0.57 -4.83 4.88
C VAL A 135 0.89 -4.59 5.23
N ILE A 136 1.19 -3.73 6.25
CA ILE A 136 2.57 -3.40 6.63
C ILE A 136 3.33 -4.64 7.11
N VAL A 137 2.62 -5.56 7.75
CA VAL A 137 3.23 -6.82 8.23
C VAL A 137 3.23 -7.88 7.15
N LYS A 138 2.12 -7.99 6.39
CA LYS A 138 1.98 -8.98 5.32
C LYS A 138 3.06 -8.82 4.26
N ALA A 139 3.31 -7.61 3.78
CA ALA A 139 4.20 -7.37 2.65
C ALA A 139 5.67 -7.75 2.93
N PRO A 140 6.33 -7.34 4.04
CA PRO A 140 7.68 -7.78 4.35
C PRO A 140 7.78 -9.29 4.60
N VAL A 141 6.82 -9.87 5.34
CA VAL A 141 6.82 -11.32 5.62
C VAL A 141 6.70 -12.10 4.31
N MET A 142 5.80 -11.68 3.42
CA MET A 142 5.62 -12.30 2.10
C MET A 142 6.87 -12.16 1.23
N ALA A 143 7.50 -10.98 1.20
CA ALA A 143 8.72 -10.74 0.44
C ALA A 143 9.89 -11.62 0.96
N ILE A 144 10.14 -11.62 2.28
CA ILE A 144 11.22 -12.40 2.89
C ILE A 144 11.01 -13.90 2.64
N TRP A 145 9.80 -14.39 2.89
CA TRP A 145 9.48 -15.81 2.74
C TRP A 145 9.56 -16.28 1.29
N ALA A 146 9.02 -15.48 0.36
CA ALA A 146 9.10 -15.77 -1.07
C ALA A 146 10.56 -15.79 -1.56
N VAL A 147 11.41 -14.84 -1.10
CA VAL A 147 12.84 -14.85 -1.43
C VAL A 147 13.54 -16.11 -0.88
N ILE A 148 13.24 -16.52 0.36
CA ILE A 148 13.80 -17.75 0.95
C ILE A 148 13.41 -18.97 0.10
N LYS A 149 12.18 -19.04 -0.35
CA LYS A 149 11.70 -20.13 -1.24
C LYS A 149 12.38 -20.08 -2.61
N ILE A 150 12.53 -18.92 -3.21
CA ILE A 150 13.14 -18.71 -4.53
C ILE A 150 14.61 -19.16 -4.57
N VAL A 151 15.40 -18.82 -3.56
CA VAL A 151 16.83 -19.17 -3.48
C VAL A 151 17.08 -20.68 -3.56
N GLY A 152 16.10 -21.50 -3.18
CA GLY A 152 16.18 -22.98 -3.25
C GLY A 152 16.02 -23.57 -4.66
N TYR A 153 15.56 -22.80 -5.67
CA TYR A 153 15.20 -23.34 -6.99
C TYR A 153 16.24 -23.11 -8.10
N GLY A 154 17.22 -22.23 -7.92
CA GLY A 154 18.27 -21.97 -8.90
C GLY A 154 18.66 -20.48 -8.96
N TRP A 155 19.90 -20.23 -9.33
CA TRP A 155 20.45 -18.87 -9.34
C TRP A 155 19.94 -18.05 -10.54
N GLU A 156 19.62 -18.69 -11.68
CA GLU A 156 19.15 -18.03 -12.89
C GLU A 156 17.79 -17.34 -12.67
N TRP A 157 16.87 -18.06 -12.07
CA TRP A 157 15.53 -17.55 -11.75
C TRP A 157 15.58 -16.55 -10.59
N THR A 158 16.47 -16.77 -9.61
CA THR A 158 16.70 -15.82 -8.51
C THR A 158 17.19 -14.49 -9.04
N LEU A 159 18.10 -14.50 -10.03
CA LEU A 159 18.60 -13.30 -10.69
C LEU A 159 17.49 -12.57 -11.45
N ALA A 160 16.66 -13.28 -12.20
CA ALA A 160 15.52 -12.67 -12.93
C ALA A 160 14.54 -11.98 -11.96
N THR A 161 14.21 -12.61 -10.85
CA THR A 161 13.34 -12.00 -9.82
C THR A 161 14.04 -10.83 -9.12
N GLY A 162 15.33 -10.92 -8.87
CA GLY A 162 16.12 -9.81 -8.31
C GLY A 162 16.11 -8.58 -9.21
N VAL A 163 16.29 -8.76 -10.52
CA VAL A 163 16.22 -7.69 -11.51
C VAL A 163 14.82 -7.08 -11.55
N ALA A 164 13.77 -7.91 -11.54
CA ALA A 164 12.39 -7.42 -11.51
C ALA A 164 12.11 -6.62 -10.22
N ALA A 165 12.51 -7.12 -9.06
CA ALA A 165 12.35 -6.42 -7.78
C ALA A 165 13.10 -5.09 -7.76
N LEU A 166 14.35 -5.06 -8.21
CA LEU A 166 15.14 -3.83 -8.33
C LEU A 166 14.51 -2.83 -9.29
N SER A 167 13.96 -3.29 -10.42
CA SER A 167 13.24 -2.44 -11.38
C SER A 167 12.02 -1.78 -10.75
N ILE A 168 11.26 -2.51 -9.93
CA ILE A 168 10.11 -1.96 -9.19
C ILE A 168 10.57 -0.94 -8.16
N VAL A 169 11.58 -1.26 -7.35
CA VAL A 169 12.14 -0.33 -6.35
C VAL A 169 12.66 0.95 -7.01
N PHE A 170 13.36 0.82 -8.13
CA PHE A 170 13.85 1.96 -8.91
C PHE A 170 12.69 2.83 -9.42
N MET A 171 11.67 2.21 -9.99
CA MET A 171 10.50 2.90 -10.54
C MET A 171 9.70 3.61 -9.43
N LEU A 172 9.51 2.97 -8.27
CA LEU A 172 8.88 3.57 -7.09
C LEU A 172 9.70 4.76 -6.58
N SER A 173 11.02 4.59 -6.43
CA SER A 173 11.92 5.65 -5.96
C SER A 173 11.90 6.85 -6.89
N LEU A 174 11.97 6.63 -8.21
CA LEU A 174 11.90 7.69 -9.20
C LEU A 174 10.57 8.45 -9.11
N THR A 175 9.46 7.74 -8.96
CA THR A 175 8.13 8.34 -8.81
C THR A 175 8.06 9.20 -7.56
N VAL A 176 8.55 8.71 -6.42
CA VAL A 176 8.57 9.45 -5.16
C VAL A 176 9.41 10.73 -5.29
N VAL A 177 10.63 10.62 -5.84
CA VAL A 177 11.55 11.77 -5.99
C VAL A 177 10.96 12.85 -6.91
N VAL A 178 10.26 12.46 -7.98
CA VAL A 178 9.66 13.42 -8.93
C VAL A 178 8.33 13.97 -8.43
N CYS A 179 7.48 13.14 -7.83
CA CYS A 179 6.11 13.54 -7.47
C CYS A 179 6.04 14.35 -6.18
N ILE A 180 6.87 14.05 -5.16
CA ILE A 180 6.81 14.77 -3.87
C ILE A 180 6.99 16.28 -4.04
N PRO A 181 8.08 16.79 -4.66
CA PRO A 181 8.26 18.23 -4.81
C PRO A 181 7.16 18.87 -5.66
N ARG A 182 6.63 18.15 -6.64
CA ARG A 182 5.52 18.66 -7.45
C ARG A 182 4.23 18.76 -6.68
N PHE A 183 3.90 17.80 -5.83
CA PHE A 183 2.73 17.89 -4.97
C PHE A 183 2.83 19.04 -3.98
N GLN A 184 4.02 19.30 -3.42
CA GLN A 184 4.25 20.48 -2.58
C GLN A 184 4.02 21.79 -3.36
N LYS A 185 4.53 21.88 -4.60
CA LYS A 185 4.30 23.04 -5.47
C LYS A 185 2.84 23.21 -5.83
N ILE A 186 2.13 22.12 -6.16
CA ILE A 186 0.67 22.12 -6.44
C ILE A 186 -0.12 22.68 -5.25
N GLN A 187 0.24 22.32 -3.99
CA GLN A 187 -0.41 22.87 -2.81
C GLN A 187 -0.21 24.39 -2.73
N GLY A 188 1.01 24.88 -2.89
CA GLY A 188 1.29 26.33 -2.90
C GLY A 188 0.54 27.08 -4.01
N LEU A 189 0.46 26.50 -5.21
CA LEU A 189 -0.28 27.07 -6.34
C LEU A 189 -1.81 27.07 -6.09
N THR A 190 -2.33 26.03 -5.46
CA THR A 190 -3.74 25.95 -5.06
C THR A 190 -4.06 27.03 -4.03
N ASP A 191 -3.20 27.24 -3.05
CA ASP A 191 -3.36 28.30 -2.04
C ASP A 191 -3.30 29.69 -2.67
N ALA A 192 -2.41 29.89 -3.65
CA ALA A 192 -2.30 31.16 -4.41
C ALA A 192 -3.57 31.39 -5.23
N LEU A 193 -4.10 30.38 -5.91
CA LEU A 193 -5.35 30.47 -6.67
C LEU A 193 -6.55 30.79 -5.76
N ASN A 194 -6.64 30.13 -4.62
CA ASN A 194 -7.68 30.40 -3.62
C ASN A 194 -7.60 31.81 -3.05
N ARG A 195 -6.39 32.34 -2.87
CA ARG A 195 -6.17 33.73 -2.46
C ARG A 195 -6.64 34.70 -3.54
N LEU A 196 -6.27 34.47 -4.79
CA LEU A 196 -6.69 35.27 -5.93
C LEU A 196 -8.22 35.32 -6.06
N LEU A 197 -8.89 34.16 -5.92
CA LEU A 197 -10.35 34.09 -5.93
C LEU A 197 -11.00 34.90 -4.80
N ARG A 198 -10.44 34.84 -3.59
CA ARG A 198 -10.93 35.63 -2.45
C ARG A 198 -10.73 37.13 -2.67
N GLU A 199 -9.55 37.53 -3.17
CA GLU A 199 -9.26 38.92 -3.53
C GLU A 199 -10.26 39.45 -4.55
N HIS A 200 -10.54 38.67 -5.62
CA HIS A 200 -11.50 39.02 -6.64
C HIS A 200 -12.94 39.14 -6.09
N LEU A 201 -13.39 38.15 -5.28
CA LEU A 201 -14.73 38.17 -4.70
C LEU A 201 -14.93 39.35 -3.73
N THR A 202 -13.92 39.67 -2.95
CA THR A 202 -13.96 40.82 -2.01
C THR A 202 -13.85 42.15 -2.76
N GLY A 203 -13.02 42.21 -3.81
CA GLY A 203 -12.75 43.42 -4.62
C GLY A 203 -13.61 43.56 -5.87
N ILE A 204 -14.74 42.86 -6.01
CA ILE A 204 -15.55 42.87 -7.24
C ILE A 204 -16.07 44.25 -7.64
N ARG A 205 -16.37 45.12 -6.65
CA ARG A 205 -16.83 46.50 -6.90
C ARG A 205 -15.71 47.36 -7.51
N PRO A 206 -14.50 47.45 -6.92
CA PRO A 206 -13.36 48.12 -7.56
C PRO A 206 -13.01 47.57 -8.94
N VAL A 207 -12.98 46.25 -9.13
CA VAL A 207 -12.70 45.63 -10.42
C VAL A 207 -13.63 46.12 -11.51
N ARG A 208 -14.93 46.22 -11.23
CA ARG A 208 -15.93 46.76 -12.16
C ARG A 208 -15.81 48.26 -12.34
N ALA A 209 -15.55 49.01 -11.27
CA ALA A 209 -15.41 50.45 -11.33
C ALA A 209 -14.27 50.95 -12.22
N TYR A 210 -13.18 50.14 -12.26
CA TYR A 210 -11.98 50.44 -13.07
C TYR A 210 -11.91 49.66 -14.37
N ASN A 211 -12.96 48.91 -14.77
CA ASN A 211 -12.98 48.01 -15.94
C ASN A 211 -11.79 47.08 -16.01
N ALA A 212 -11.35 46.53 -14.84
CA ALA A 212 -10.16 45.72 -14.71
C ALA A 212 -10.41 44.19 -14.89
N GLU A 213 -11.58 43.78 -15.43
CA GLU A 213 -11.95 42.37 -15.59
C GLU A 213 -11.01 41.61 -16.50
N SER A 214 -10.48 42.25 -17.55
CA SER A 214 -9.52 41.63 -18.49
C SER A 214 -8.21 41.33 -17.79
N TYR A 215 -7.73 42.21 -16.92
CA TYR A 215 -6.53 42.03 -16.12
C TYR A 215 -6.69 40.87 -15.13
N GLU A 216 -7.79 40.86 -14.35
CA GLU A 216 -8.08 39.80 -13.39
C GLU A 216 -8.26 38.43 -14.07
N ARG A 217 -8.90 38.41 -15.26
CA ARG A 217 -9.05 37.19 -16.05
C ARG A 217 -7.68 36.67 -16.53
N SER A 218 -6.79 37.54 -16.98
CA SER A 218 -5.43 37.17 -17.40
C SER A 218 -4.61 36.62 -16.22
N ARG A 219 -4.70 37.31 -15.06
CA ARG A 219 -4.02 36.89 -13.83
C ARG A 219 -4.48 35.50 -13.36
N PHE A 220 -5.81 35.27 -13.38
CA PHE A 220 -6.38 33.97 -13.06
C PHE A 220 -5.96 32.89 -14.06
N ALA A 221 -6.02 33.18 -15.36
CA ALA A 221 -5.65 32.23 -16.40
C ALA A 221 -4.19 31.78 -16.29
N SER A 222 -3.28 32.73 -15.96
CA SER A 222 -1.86 32.43 -15.74
C SER A 222 -1.66 31.50 -14.53
N ALA A 223 -2.25 31.82 -13.39
CA ALA A 223 -2.15 31.01 -12.18
C ALA A 223 -2.76 29.61 -12.37
N ASN A 224 -3.93 29.55 -13.04
CA ASN A 224 -4.60 28.28 -13.35
C ASN A 224 -3.79 27.42 -14.32
N LYS A 225 -3.13 28.05 -15.31
CA LYS A 225 -2.25 27.34 -16.25
C LYS A 225 -1.07 26.72 -15.51
N GLU A 226 -0.39 27.48 -14.64
CA GLU A 226 0.75 26.97 -13.88
C GLU A 226 0.35 25.80 -12.98
N LEU A 227 -0.81 25.88 -12.31
CA LEU A 227 -1.37 24.78 -11.51
C LEU A 227 -1.66 23.55 -12.38
N THR A 228 -2.29 23.77 -13.56
CA THR A 228 -2.60 22.69 -14.50
C THR A 228 -1.35 22.00 -15.00
N ASP A 229 -0.34 22.74 -15.44
CA ASP A 229 0.91 22.19 -15.98
C ASP A 229 1.67 21.34 -14.94
N ASN A 230 1.68 21.77 -13.65
CA ASN A 230 2.27 20.98 -12.57
C ASN A 230 1.44 19.73 -12.25
N ASN A 231 0.11 19.81 -12.25
CA ASN A 231 -0.77 18.66 -12.08
C ASN A 231 -0.61 17.64 -13.22
N LEU A 232 -0.59 18.10 -14.47
CA LEU A 232 -0.38 17.25 -15.64
C LEU A 232 0.95 16.50 -15.54
N THR A 233 2.03 17.20 -15.19
CA THR A 233 3.35 16.55 -15.04
C THR A 233 3.36 15.50 -13.93
N ALA A 234 2.78 15.80 -12.76
CA ALA A 234 2.68 14.83 -11.67
C ALA A 234 1.84 13.60 -12.09
N ASN A 235 0.68 13.84 -12.73
CA ASN A 235 -0.21 12.78 -13.18
C ASN A 235 0.41 11.94 -14.32
N HIS A 236 1.17 12.54 -15.24
CA HIS A 236 1.88 11.78 -16.27
C HIS A 236 2.89 10.81 -15.67
N VAL A 237 3.67 11.24 -14.67
CA VAL A 237 4.61 10.35 -13.98
C VAL A 237 3.86 9.23 -13.25
N MET A 238 2.74 9.54 -12.58
CA MET A 238 1.92 8.51 -11.93
C MET A 238 1.24 7.56 -12.91
N ALA A 239 0.84 8.06 -14.10
CA ALA A 239 0.20 7.24 -15.13
C ALA A 239 1.14 6.16 -15.70
N ILE A 240 2.46 6.41 -15.73
CA ILE A 240 3.46 5.43 -16.18
C ILE A 240 3.62 4.28 -15.19
N MET A 241 3.22 4.44 -13.92
CA MET A 241 3.39 3.41 -12.89
C MET A 241 2.69 2.10 -13.23
N ASN A 242 1.39 2.15 -13.57
CA ASN A 242 0.63 0.93 -13.88
C ASN A 242 1.16 0.18 -15.11
N PRO A 243 1.37 0.83 -16.27
CA PRO A 243 2.02 0.17 -17.41
C PRO A 243 3.42 -0.36 -17.10
N GLY A 244 4.21 0.40 -16.33
CA GLY A 244 5.55 0.00 -15.91
C GLY A 244 5.53 -1.25 -15.03
N MET A 245 4.64 -1.29 -14.04
CA MET A 245 4.42 -2.48 -13.19
C MET A 245 3.99 -3.70 -14.01
N THR A 246 3.06 -3.51 -14.96
CA THR A 246 2.62 -4.57 -15.87
C THR A 246 3.78 -5.07 -16.72
N LEU A 247 4.61 -4.15 -17.24
CA LEU A 247 5.79 -4.52 -18.05
C LEU A 247 6.79 -5.35 -17.22
N VAL A 248 7.08 -4.95 -15.98
CA VAL A 248 7.98 -5.72 -15.10
C VAL A 248 7.40 -7.07 -14.78
N THR A 249 6.09 -7.16 -14.47
CA THR A 249 5.42 -8.43 -14.15
C THR A 249 5.41 -9.37 -15.35
N SER A 250 5.01 -8.88 -16.52
CA SER A 250 4.99 -9.68 -17.77
C SER A 250 6.41 -10.03 -18.21
N GLY A 251 7.36 -9.10 -18.04
CA GLY A 251 8.77 -9.34 -18.31
C GLY A 251 9.38 -10.43 -17.42
N LEU A 252 9.07 -10.42 -16.12
CA LEU A 252 9.47 -11.50 -15.21
C LEU A 252 8.86 -12.83 -15.64
N THR A 253 7.56 -12.87 -15.94
CA THR A 253 6.89 -14.08 -16.41
C THR A 253 7.56 -14.61 -17.66
N LEU A 254 7.79 -13.75 -18.64
CA LEU A 254 8.50 -14.13 -19.90
C LEU A 254 9.91 -14.65 -19.61
N ALA A 255 10.67 -13.96 -18.75
CA ALA A 255 12.03 -14.39 -18.39
C ALA A 255 12.04 -15.76 -17.71
N VAL A 256 11.11 -16.01 -16.77
CA VAL A 256 10.99 -17.30 -16.08
C VAL A 256 10.68 -18.43 -17.05
N TYR A 257 9.73 -18.22 -17.96
CA TYR A 257 9.39 -19.23 -18.97
C TYR A 257 10.50 -19.42 -20.01
N TRP A 258 11.17 -18.35 -20.44
CA TRP A 258 12.29 -18.44 -21.37
C TRP A 258 13.48 -19.18 -20.78
N ILE A 259 13.91 -18.78 -19.58
CA ILE A 259 15.00 -19.46 -18.82
C ILE A 259 14.61 -20.92 -18.57
N GLY A 260 13.36 -21.16 -18.14
CA GLY A 260 12.86 -22.51 -17.90
C GLY A 260 12.88 -23.38 -19.15
N ALA A 261 12.48 -22.85 -20.30
CA ALA A 261 12.51 -23.59 -21.58
C ALA A 261 13.95 -23.98 -21.97
N VAL A 262 14.92 -23.06 -21.84
CA VAL A 262 16.34 -23.32 -22.11
C VAL A 262 16.91 -24.38 -21.14
N LEU A 263 16.59 -24.29 -19.86
CA LEU A 263 17.03 -25.27 -18.86
C LEU A 263 16.43 -26.66 -19.11
N ILE A 264 15.13 -26.72 -19.48
CA ILE A 264 14.43 -27.98 -19.79
C ILE A 264 15.00 -28.61 -21.06
N GLU A 265 15.32 -27.82 -22.10
CA GLU A 265 15.93 -28.33 -23.33
C GLU A 265 17.32 -28.93 -23.06
N ALA A 266 18.15 -28.27 -22.24
CA ALA A 266 19.48 -28.71 -21.89
C ALA A 266 19.51 -29.90 -20.89
N ALA A 267 18.37 -30.19 -20.23
CA ALA A 267 18.29 -31.21 -19.20
C ALA A 267 18.12 -32.63 -19.76
N ALA A 268 18.62 -33.62 -18.99
CA ALA A 268 18.35 -35.03 -19.26
C ALA A 268 16.84 -35.34 -19.21
N PRO A 269 16.33 -36.30 -19.99
CA PRO A 269 14.91 -36.61 -20.09
C PRO A 269 14.21 -36.82 -18.74
N GLY A 270 14.85 -37.41 -17.75
CA GLY A 270 14.30 -37.63 -16.41
C GLY A 270 14.21 -36.38 -15.51
N ALA A 271 14.96 -35.32 -15.84
CA ALA A 271 14.96 -34.08 -15.05
C ALA A 271 14.02 -33.00 -15.62
N ARG A 272 13.53 -33.17 -16.86
CA ARG A 272 12.71 -32.17 -17.55
C ARG A 272 11.41 -31.86 -16.83
N LEU A 273 10.76 -32.89 -16.34
CA LEU A 273 9.50 -32.78 -15.60
C LEU A 273 9.68 -31.98 -14.31
N THR A 274 10.73 -32.30 -13.55
CA THR A 274 11.05 -31.59 -12.31
C THR A 274 11.33 -30.09 -12.58
N LEU A 275 12.08 -29.78 -13.62
CA LEU A 275 12.35 -28.39 -14.02
C LEU A 275 11.09 -27.65 -14.48
N PHE A 276 10.19 -28.33 -15.21
CA PHE A 276 8.92 -27.74 -15.58
C PHE A 276 8.03 -27.41 -14.37
N SER A 277 7.92 -28.35 -13.44
CA SER A 277 7.21 -28.14 -12.17
C SER A 277 7.82 -26.98 -11.38
N GLN A 278 9.15 -26.94 -11.25
CA GLN A 278 9.86 -25.82 -10.60
C GLN A 278 9.62 -24.48 -11.27
N MET A 279 9.60 -24.41 -12.60
CA MET A 279 9.30 -23.21 -13.38
C MET A 279 7.91 -22.65 -13.04
N VAL A 280 6.90 -23.52 -12.94
CA VAL A 280 5.52 -23.12 -12.59
C VAL A 280 5.47 -22.55 -11.17
N VAL A 281 6.09 -23.22 -10.21
CA VAL A 281 6.18 -22.77 -8.82
C VAL A 281 6.89 -21.44 -8.71
N PHE A 282 8.02 -21.33 -9.37
CA PHE A 282 8.84 -20.14 -9.37
C PHE A 282 8.10 -18.93 -9.94
N SER A 283 7.34 -19.12 -11.04
CA SER A 283 6.48 -18.08 -11.60
C SER A 283 5.48 -17.52 -10.56
N ASN A 284 4.89 -18.39 -9.76
CA ASN A 284 3.98 -17.99 -8.68
C ASN A 284 4.70 -17.23 -7.57
N TYR A 285 5.88 -17.68 -7.11
CA TYR A 285 6.65 -16.96 -6.10
C TYR A 285 7.15 -15.59 -6.59
N GLY A 286 7.59 -15.51 -7.85
CA GLY A 286 7.96 -14.23 -8.46
C GLY A 286 6.83 -13.22 -8.44
N MET A 287 5.60 -13.67 -8.80
CA MET A 287 4.38 -12.86 -8.68
C MET A 287 4.12 -12.40 -7.24
N GLN A 288 4.31 -13.26 -6.24
CA GLN A 288 4.12 -12.91 -4.82
C GLN A 288 5.11 -11.83 -4.36
N VAL A 289 6.36 -11.89 -4.81
CA VAL A 289 7.36 -10.83 -4.53
C VAL A 289 6.88 -9.49 -5.09
N ILE A 290 6.44 -9.46 -6.35
CA ILE A 290 5.93 -8.24 -6.98
C ILE A 290 4.72 -7.70 -6.21
N LEU A 291 3.78 -8.57 -5.86
CA LEU A 291 2.58 -8.19 -5.09
C LEU A 291 2.96 -7.57 -3.72
N ALA A 292 3.97 -8.11 -3.05
CA ALA A 292 4.47 -7.55 -1.80
C ALA A 292 4.94 -6.09 -1.98
N PHE A 293 5.66 -5.77 -3.04
CA PHE A 293 6.09 -4.39 -3.34
C PHE A 293 4.90 -3.48 -3.68
N VAL A 294 3.90 -3.98 -4.42
CA VAL A 294 2.66 -3.23 -4.71
C VAL A 294 1.93 -2.87 -3.41
N LEU A 295 1.81 -3.81 -2.48
CA LEU A 295 1.21 -3.57 -1.18
C LEU A 295 2.00 -2.56 -0.34
N LEU A 296 3.32 -2.61 -0.35
CA LEU A 296 4.18 -1.62 0.32
C LEU A 296 3.95 -0.21 -0.25
N ASN A 297 3.82 -0.06 -1.56
CA ASN A 297 3.56 1.23 -2.19
C ASN A 297 2.27 1.88 -1.64
N MET A 298 1.22 1.09 -1.44
CA MET A 298 -0.05 1.59 -0.88
C MET A 298 0.13 2.20 0.52
N VAL A 299 1.00 1.61 1.33
CA VAL A 299 1.32 2.11 2.68
C VAL A 299 2.07 3.44 2.62
N PHE A 300 3.04 3.59 1.70
CA PHE A 300 3.80 4.83 1.54
C PHE A 300 2.93 6.04 1.19
N VAL A 301 1.82 5.83 0.49
CA VAL A 301 0.86 6.91 0.17
C VAL A 301 0.03 7.33 1.40
N LEU A 302 -0.30 6.39 2.27
CA LEU A 302 -1.15 6.63 3.45
C LEU A 302 -0.37 7.16 4.65
N LEU A 303 0.88 6.75 4.81
CA LEU A 303 1.72 7.05 5.97
C LEU A 303 1.90 8.56 6.22
N PRO A 304 2.25 9.41 5.23
CA PRO A 304 2.43 10.85 5.45
C PRO A 304 1.13 11.54 5.90
N ARG A 305 0.00 11.19 5.31
CA ARG A 305 -1.32 11.76 5.67
C ARG A 305 -1.68 11.47 7.12
N ALA A 306 -1.52 10.22 7.53
CA ALA A 306 -1.79 9.81 8.90
C ALA A 306 -0.77 10.37 9.90
N GLN A 307 0.48 10.62 9.47
CA GLN A 307 1.47 11.26 10.33
C GLN A 307 1.10 12.71 10.63
N VAL A 308 0.73 13.50 9.61
CA VAL A 308 0.27 14.89 9.79
C VAL A 308 -1.00 14.93 10.65
N ALA A 309 -1.95 14.02 10.40
CA ALA A 309 -3.16 13.90 11.22
C ALA A 309 -2.82 13.56 12.69
N ALA A 310 -1.87 12.66 12.93
CA ALA A 310 -1.42 12.30 14.27
C ALA A 310 -0.74 13.47 15.01
N GLU A 311 0.05 14.28 14.31
CA GLU A 311 0.68 15.47 14.87
C GLU A 311 -0.37 16.51 15.29
N ARG A 312 -1.38 16.78 14.45
CA ARG A 312 -2.48 17.69 14.76
C ARG A 312 -3.33 17.20 15.93
N VAL A 313 -3.61 15.90 15.99
CA VAL A 313 -4.35 15.29 17.10
C VAL A 313 -3.52 15.36 18.39
N SER A 314 -2.19 15.10 18.32
CA SER A 314 -1.29 15.26 19.49
C SER A 314 -1.28 16.68 20.01
N GLU A 315 -1.24 17.69 19.13
CA GLU A 315 -1.25 19.10 19.52
C GLU A 315 -2.46 19.44 20.39
N VAL A 316 -3.62 18.87 20.11
CA VAL A 316 -4.81 19.08 20.95
C VAL A 316 -4.73 18.30 22.26
N ILE A 317 -4.32 17.02 22.22
CA ILE A 317 -4.28 16.16 23.42
C ILE A 317 -3.20 16.65 24.40
N ASP A 318 -2.07 17.15 23.90
CA ASP A 318 -0.93 17.61 24.68
C ASP A 318 -1.03 19.11 25.06
N ALA A 319 -2.06 19.85 24.62
CA ALA A 319 -2.32 21.24 25.01
C ALA A 319 -2.67 21.30 26.50
N THR A 320 -2.01 22.19 27.23
CA THR A 320 -2.15 22.40 28.68
C THR A 320 -3.11 23.53 29.00
#